data_d27defb1a471edf4ef30bde47c5b7689
#
_entry.id   d27defb1a471edf4ef30bde47c5b7689
#
_cell.length_a   1.000
_cell.length_b   1.000
_cell.length_c   1.000
_cell.angle_alpha   90.00
_cell.angle_beta   90.00
_cell.angle_gamma   90.00
#
_symmetry.space_group_name_H-M   'P 1'
#
loop_
_entity.id
_entity.type
_entity.pdbx_description
1 polymer ?
#
loop_
_entity_poly.entity_id
_entity_poly.type
_entity_poly.pdbx_seq_one_letter_code
_entity_poly.pdbx_strand_id
1 'polypeptide(L)'
;MATPERRTAPGTPAVHTGAPVASGPVPVMAPLGWLLILAAGTTLILGSWLLYGTTAEGMWAGYHDGIIGTVVVLAGMGLNTSLPKQPLLGICGLAGILLILFAVFFDYPTHVVVIEMVSGVGLLLGVGLYASGRRD
;
A
#
# COMPACT_ATOMS: atom_id res chain seq x y z
N MET A 1 -52.30 11.34 -55.33
CA MET A 1 -52.40 11.10 -53.89
C MET A 1 -50.98 11.24 -53.31
N ALA A 2 -50.70 12.35 -52.69
CA ALA A 2 -49.39 12.63 -52.11
C ALA A 2 -49.41 12.22 -50.63
N THR A 3 -48.50 11.34 -50.24
CA THR A 3 -48.31 10.92 -48.84
C THR A 3 -47.63 12.05 -48.05
N PRO A 4 -48.15 12.46 -46.88
CA PRO A 4 -47.53 13.52 -46.10
C PRO A 4 -46.23 13.00 -45.50
N GLU A 5 -45.12 13.62 -45.85
CA GLU A 5 -43.84 13.44 -45.18
C GLU A 5 -43.95 13.85 -43.69
N ARG A 6 -43.70 12.89 -42.85
CA ARG A 6 -43.62 13.08 -41.39
C ARG A 6 -42.31 13.83 -41.09
N ARG A 7 -42.40 15.16 -40.95
CA ARG A 7 -41.29 15.98 -40.41
C ARG A 7 -40.94 15.47 -39.02
N THR A 8 -39.84 14.77 -38.91
CA THR A 8 -39.22 14.51 -37.63
C THR A 8 -38.74 15.85 -37.05
N ALA A 9 -39.29 16.25 -35.93
CA ALA A 9 -38.83 17.40 -35.17
C ALA A 9 -37.36 17.24 -34.81
N PRO A 10 -36.55 18.32 -34.88
CA PRO A 10 -35.17 18.24 -34.42
C PRO A 10 -35.16 17.86 -32.93
N GLY A 11 -34.47 16.78 -32.60
CA GLY A 11 -34.36 16.28 -31.25
C GLY A 11 -33.82 17.37 -30.34
N THR A 12 -34.57 17.66 -29.31
CA THR A 12 -34.10 18.45 -28.15
C THR A 12 -32.84 17.80 -27.65
N PRO A 13 -31.73 18.54 -27.49
CA PRO A 13 -30.52 17.96 -26.85
C PRO A 13 -30.92 17.43 -25.50
N ALA A 14 -30.67 16.14 -25.28
CA ALA A 14 -30.84 15.54 -23.99
C ALA A 14 -29.99 16.33 -22.98
N VAL A 15 -30.65 17.03 -22.09
CA VAL A 15 -29.99 17.60 -20.92
C VAL A 15 -29.47 16.40 -20.16
N HIS A 16 -28.15 16.19 -20.20
CA HIS A 16 -27.51 15.27 -19.30
C HIS A 16 -27.71 15.83 -17.90
N THR A 17 -28.82 15.50 -17.27
CA THR A 17 -28.94 15.56 -15.83
C THR A 17 -27.90 14.59 -15.34
N GLY A 18 -26.78 15.14 -14.87
CA GLY A 18 -25.72 14.33 -14.28
C GLY A 18 -26.35 13.36 -13.30
N ALA A 19 -26.16 12.06 -13.51
CA ALA A 19 -26.59 11.06 -12.57
C ALA A 19 -26.15 11.51 -11.17
N PRO A 20 -27.00 11.47 -10.14
CA PRO A 20 -26.59 11.83 -8.81
C PRO A 20 -25.39 10.99 -8.48
N VAL A 21 -24.26 11.66 -8.22
CA VAL A 21 -23.04 11.02 -7.75
C VAL A 21 -23.46 10.27 -6.50
N ALA A 22 -23.47 8.93 -6.58
CA ALA A 22 -23.82 8.11 -5.45
C ALA A 22 -22.83 8.48 -4.34
N SER A 23 -23.29 9.25 -3.35
CA SER A 23 -22.53 9.59 -2.15
C SER A 23 -22.50 8.38 -1.22
N GLY A 24 -21.97 7.27 -1.73
CA GLY A 24 -21.61 6.13 -0.91
C GLY A 24 -20.36 6.45 -0.08
N PRO A 25 -20.18 5.81 1.07
CA PRO A 25 -18.98 5.99 1.87
C PRO A 25 -17.75 5.69 1.00
N VAL A 26 -16.81 6.64 0.94
CA VAL A 26 -15.56 6.47 0.18
C VAL A 26 -14.78 5.30 0.81
N PRO A 27 -14.40 4.27 0.05
CA PRO A 27 -13.64 3.15 0.59
C PRO A 27 -12.25 3.64 1.01
N VAL A 28 -12.04 3.80 2.33
CA VAL A 28 -10.78 4.34 2.89
C VAL A 28 -9.79 3.25 3.30
N MET A 29 -10.23 2.01 3.47
CA MET A 29 -9.40 0.93 4.01
C MET A 29 -8.24 0.56 3.09
N ALA A 30 -8.48 0.40 1.80
CA ALA A 30 -7.42 0.05 0.85
C ALA A 30 -6.37 1.17 0.69
N PRO A 31 -6.72 2.46 0.51
CA PRO A 31 -5.76 3.56 0.50
C PRO A 31 -4.96 3.68 1.80
N LEU A 32 -5.62 3.51 2.97
CA LEU A 32 -4.95 3.55 4.26
C LEU A 32 -3.96 2.40 4.42
N GLY A 33 -4.35 1.18 4.03
CA GLY A 33 -3.47 0.02 4.02
C GLY A 33 -2.25 0.23 3.12
N TRP A 34 -2.45 0.78 1.93
CA TRP A 34 -1.36 1.12 1.01
C TRP A 34 -0.40 2.16 1.60
N LEU A 35 -0.91 3.22 2.23
CA LEU A 35 -0.09 4.23 2.89
C LEU A 35 0.74 3.64 4.03
N LEU A 36 0.16 2.75 4.84
CA LEU A 36 0.89 2.07 5.92
C LEU A 36 2.03 1.20 5.38
N ILE A 37 1.82 0.47 4.28
CA ILE A 37 2.86 -0.34 3.63
C ILE A 37 4.01 0.55 3.17
N LEU A 38 3.72 1.66 2.48
CA LEU A 38 4.75 2.59 2.02
C LEU A 38 5.46 3.28 3.18
N ALA A 39 4.73 3.71 4.20
CA ALA A 39 5.29 4.34 5.38
C ALA A 39 6.26 3.40 6.12
N ALA A 40 5.86 2.14 6.33
CA ALA A 40 6.72 1.14 6.97
C ALA A 40 7.99 0.87 6.16
N GLY A 41 7.88 0.66 4.84
CA GLY A 41 9.04 0.45 3.97
C GLY A 41 9.97 1.66 3.94
N THR A 42 9.42 2.87 3.87
CA THR A 42 10.21 4.12 3.91
C THR A 42 10.90 4.30 5.26
N THR A 43 10.22 3.99 6.36
CA THR A 43 10.80 4.05 7.71
C THR A 43 11.99 3.11 7.86
N LEU A 44 11.93 1.90 7.30
CA LEU A 44 13.05 0.97 7.29
C LEU A 44 14.24 1.52 6.51
N ILE A 45 14.02 2.05 5.31
CA ILE A 45 15.09 2.63 4.48
C ILE A 45 15.74 3.81 5.21
N LEU A 46 14.94 4.76 5.71
CA LEU A 46 15.46 5.94 6.40
C LEU A 46 16.11 5.56 7.74
N GLY A 47 15.53 4.62 8.48
CA GLY A 47 16.08 4.12 9.74
C GLY A 47 17.47 3.52 9.54
N SER A 48 17.66 2.69 8.51
CA SER A 48 18.93 2.06 8.18
C SER A 48 20.04 3.09 7.85
N TRP A 49 19.67 4.21 7.24
CA TRP A 49 20.63 5.26 6.87
C TRP A 49 20.89 6.29 7.95
N LEU A 50 19.89 6.65 8.74
CA LEU A 50 19.94 7.77 9.65
C LEU A 50 20.19 7.38 11.12
N LEU A 51 19.73 6.20 11.53
CA LEU A 51 19.66 5.82 12.93
C LEU A 51 20.57 4.64 13.29
N TYR A 52 20.96 3.82 12.31
CA TYR A 52 21.81 2.68 12.59
C TYR A 52 23.28 3.11 12.64
N GLY A 53 24.00 2.60 13.65
CA GLY A 53 25.40 2.94 13.84
C GLY A 53 26.31 2.28 12.79
N THR A 54 27.54 2.79 12.70
CA THR A 54 28.60 2.26 11.82
C THR A 54 29.35 1.05 12.43
N THR A 55 28.82 0.46 13.50
CA THR A 55 29.32 -0.79 14.07
C THR A 55 28.98 -1.96 13.15
N ALA A 56 29.70 -3.08 13.26
CA ALA A 56 29.44 -4.25 12.44
C ALA A 56 27.98 -4.74 12.55
N GLU A 57 27.41 -4.71 13.76
CA GLU A 57 26.00 -5.06 14.02
C GLU A 57 25.03 -4.06 13.40
N GLY A 58 25.28 -2.77 13.54
CA GLY A 58 24.46 -1.71 12.95
C GLY A 58 24.49 -1.74 11.43
N MET A 59 25.65 -2.00 10.83
CA MET A 59 25.80 -2.15 9.38
C MET A 59 25.04 -3.37 8.86
N TRP A 60 25.10 -4.50 9.58
CA TRP A 60 24.39 -5.70 9.19
C TRP A 60 22.87 -5.50 9.27
N ALA A 61 22.37 -4.93 10.36
CA ALA A 61 20.97 -4.56 10.51
C ALA A 61 20.54 -3.58 9.40
N GLY A 62 21.36 -2.58 9.09
CA GLY A 62 21.10 -1.61 8.03
C GLY A 62 21.00 -2.25 6.64
N TYR A 63 21.82 -3.24 6.35
CA TYR A 63 21.77 -3.95 5.06
C TYR A 63 20.45 -4.71 4.86
N HIS A 64 20.07 -5.55 5.81
CA HIS A 64 18.85 -6.35 5.63
C HIS A 64 17.60 -5.50 5.70
N ASP A 65 17.53 -4.51 6.59
CA ASP A 65 16.39 -3.59 6.68
C ASP A 65 16.26 -2.70 5.45
N GLY A 66 17.39 -2.22 4.92
CA GLY A 66 17.41 -1.46 3.67
C GLY A 66 16.92 -2.27 2.48
N ILE A 67 17.31 -3.54 2.37
CA ILE A 67 16.85 -4.46 1.33
C ILE A 67 15.36 -4.76 1.50
N ILE A 68 14.93 -5.13 2.70
CA ILE A 68 13.51 -5.42 2.99
C ILE A 68 12.66 -4.20 2.73
N GLY A 69 13.08 -3.03 3.22
CA GLY A 69 12.38 -1.76 2.99
C GLY A 69 12.23 -1.43 1.50
N THR A 70 13.30 -1.62 0.73
CA THR A 70 13.27 -1.40 -0.73
C THR A 70 12.28 -2.36 -1.42
N VAL A 71 12.31 -3.64 -1.09
CA VAL A 71 11.37 -4.63 -1.65
C VAL A 71 9.93 -4.28 -1.29
N VAL A 72 9.69 -3.86 -0.03
CA VAL A 72 8.36 -3.44 0.44
C VAL A 72 7.86 -2.19 -0.29
N VAL A 73 8.71 -1.18 -0.48
CA VAL A 73 8.33 0.03 -1.23
C VAL A 73 8.00 -0.31 -2.68
N LEU A 74 8.82 -1.11 -3.35
CA LEU A 74 8.57 -1.55 -4.73
C LEU A 74 7.27 -2.36 -4.83
N ALA A 75 7.04 -3.28 -3.90
CA ALA A 75 5.79 -4.04 -3.84
C ALA A 75 4.59 -3.12 -3.58
N GLY A 76 4.72 -2.17 -2.65
CA GLY A 76 3.70 -1.16 -2.35
C GLY A 76 3.36 -0.28 -3.56
N MET A 77 4.35 0.17 -4.31
CA MET A 77 4.13 0.89 -5.58
C MET A 77 3.44 -0.01 -6.60
N GLY A 78 3.82 -1.28 -6.68
CA GLY A 78 3.19 -2.29 -7.55
C GLY A 78 1.70 -2.50 -7.25
N LEU A 79 1.25 -2.27 -6.02
CA LEU A 79 -0.17 -2.38 -5.66
C LEU A 79 -1.06 -1.37 -6.41
N ASN A 80 -0.53 -0.27 -6.89
CA ASN A 80 -1.26 0.72 -7.70
C ASN A 80 -1.13 0.51 -9.22
N THR A 81 -0.47 -0.56 -9.65
CA THR A 81 -0.31 -0.91 -11.06
C THR A 81 -1.29 -2.02 -11.47
N SER A 82 -1.20 -2.50 -12.71
CA SER A 82 -1.96 -3.64 -13.21
C SER A 82 -1.43 -5.01 -12.75
N LEU A 83 -0.36 -5.04 -11.96
CA LEU A 83 0.24 -6.28 -11.46
C LEU A 83 -0.71 -7.06 -10.54
N PRO A 84 -0.57 -8.39 -10.46
CA PRO A 84 -1.38 -9.20 -9.55
C PRO A 84 -1.10 -8.82 -8.11
N LYS A 85 -2.17 -8.49 -7.35
CA LYS A 85 -2.04 -7.91 -6.01
C LYS A 85 -1.71 -8.94 -4.93
N GLN A 86 -2.16 -10.18 -5.10
CA GLN A 86 -1.97 -11.23 -4.10
C GLN A 86 -0.49 -11.53 -3.81
N PRO A 87 0.40 -11.76 -4.81
CA PRO A 87 1.80 -11.98 -4.52
C PRO A 87 2.48 -10.75 -3.90
N LEU A 88 2.09 -9.53 -4.31
CA LEU A 88 2.64 -8.30 -3.73
C LEU A 88 2.28 -8.15 -2.24
N LEU A 89 1.03 -8.45 -1.88
CA LEU A 89 0.59 -8.48 -0.48
C LEU A 89 1.28 -9.60 0.29
N GLY A 90 1.49 -10.75 -0.34
CA GLY A 90 2.25 -11.87 0.23
C GLY A 90 3.69 -11.46 0.59
N ILE A 91 4.38 -10.77 -0.31
CA ILE A 91 5.74 -10.23 -0.08
C ILE A 91 5.74 -9.25 1.10
N CYS A 92 4.81 -8.29 1.13
CA CYS A 92 4.71 -7.33 2.23
C CYS A 92 4.38 -8.01 3.57
N GLY A 93 3.48 -8.98 3.57
CA GLY A 93 3.13 -9.76 4.77
C GLY A 93 4.29 -10.59 5.29
N LEU A 94 5.01 -11.28 4.38
CA LEU A 94 6.20 -12.05 4.73
C LEU A 94 7.30 -11.15 5.29
N ALA A 95 7.54 -9.99 4.67
CA ALA A 95 8.48 -9.00 5.17
C ALA A 95 8.12 -8.53 6.59
N GLY A 96 6.84 -8.27 6.86
CA GLY A 96 6.37 -7.89 8.20
C GLY A 96 6.63 -8.96 9.25
N ILE A 97 6.39 -10.24 8.92
CA ILE A 97 6.68 -11.37 9.80
C ILE A 97 8.19 -11.48 10.05
N LEU A 98 9.01 -11.40 9.01
CA LEU A 98 10.48 -11.48 9.12
C LEU A 98 11.04 -10.37 10.02
N LEU A 99 10.57 -9.13 9.89
CA LEU A 99 11.01 -8.02 10.73
C LEU A 99 10.69 -8.26 12.21
N ILE A 100 9.50 -8.77 12.53
CA ILE A 100 9.13 -9.11 13.91
C ILE A 100 10.02 -10.25 14.43
N LEU A 101 10.30 -11.25 13.62
CA LEU A 101 11.21 -12.34 14.00
C LEU A 101 12.63 -11.81 14.24
N PHE A 102 13.14 -10.93 13.40
CA PHE A 102 14.46 -10.34 13.60
C PHE A 102 14.50 -9.52 14.89
N ALA A 103 13.51 -8.67 15.12
CA ALA A 103 13.42 -7.88 16.34
C ALA A 103 13.39 -8.72 17.64
N VAL A 104 12.85 -9.95 17.57
CA VAL A 104 12.72 -10.83 18.74
C VAL A 104 13.94 -11.75 18.93
N PHE A 105 14.50 -12.27 17.83
CA PHE A 105 15.53 -13.31 17.90
C PHE A 105 16.96 -12.77 17.81
N PHE A 106 17.15 -11.56 17.28
CA PHE A 106 18.47 -10.95 17.22
C PHE A 106 18.67 -9.94 18.35
N ASP A 107 19.86 -9.95 18.92
CA ASP A 107 20.23 -9.08 20.04
C ASP A 107 20.73 -7.72 19.50
N TYR A 108 19.81 -6.94 18.92
CA TYR A 108 20.12 -5.63 18.37
C TYR A 108 19.94 -4.50 19.39
N PRO A 109 20.55 -3.33 19.15
CA PRO A 109 20.28 -2.15 19.96
C PRO A 109 18.78 -1.79 19.97
N THR A 110 18.29 -1.27 21.08
CA THR A 110 16.84 -0.99 21.30
C THR A 110 16.20 -0.19 20.18
N HIS A 111 16.89 0.78 19.59
CA HIS A 111 16.35 1.60 18.51
C HIS A 111 16.11 0.78 17.23
N VAL A 112 16.97 -0.20 16.92
CA VAL A 112 16.79 -1.12 15.78
C VAL A 112 15.58 -2.00 16.02
N VAL A 113 15.50 -2.63 17.20
CA VAL A 113 14.36 -3.48 17.59
C VAL A 113 13.04 -2.72 17.50
N VAL A 114 12.99 -1.47 17.96
CA VAL A 114 11.78 -0.63 17.88
C VAL A 114 11.38 -0.36 16.42
N ILE A 115 12.33 -0.02 15.55
CA ILE A 115 12.06 0.25 14.14
C ILE A 115 11.54 -1.00 13.43
N GLU A 116 12.19 -2.15 13.63
CA GLU A 116 11.77 -3.43 13.06
C GLU A 116 10.37 -3.83 13.54
N MET A 117 10.10 -3.73 14.85
CA MET A 117 8.79 -4.05 15.42
C MET A 117 7.68 -3.14 14.90
N VAL A 118 7.87 -1.83 14.93
CA VAL A 118 6.86 -0.86 14.47
C VAL A 118 6.61 -1.03 12.97
N SER A 119 7.66 -1.22 12.17
CA SER A 119 7.53 -1.44 10.73
C SER A 119 6.91 -2.78 10.42
N GLY A 120 7.28 -3.85 11.13
CA GLY A 120 6.70 -5.18 10.96
C GLY A 120 5.20 -5.21 11.27
N VAL A 121 4.80 -4.65 12.41
CA VAL A 121 3.38 -4.51 12.78
C VAL A 121 2.63 -3.61 11.79
N GLY A 122 3.23 -2.48 11.42
CA GLY A 122 2.67 -1.57 10.42
C GLY A 122 2.42 -2.24 9.07
N LEU A 123 3.34 -3.09 8.62
CA LEU A 123 3.19 -3.89 7.39
C LEU A 123 2.03 -4.87 7.48
N LEU A 124 1.93 -5.63 8.57
CA LEU A 124 0.85 -6.62 8.74
C LEU A 124 -0.52 -5.94 8.81
N LEU A 125 -0.62 -4.81 9.53
CA LEU A 125 -1.83 -4.00 9.55
C LEU A 125 -2.15 -3.41 8.16
N GLY A 126 -1.15 -2.89 7.47
CA GLY A 126 -1.29 -2.35 6.12
C GLY A 126 -1.81 -3.38 5.13
N VAL A 127 -1.24 -4.59 5.15
CA VAL A 127 -1.67 -5.72 4.31
C VAL A 127 -3.11 -6.11 4.65
N GLY A 128 -3.45 -6.23 5.95
CA GLY A 128 -4.80 -6.57 6.41
C GLY A 128 -5.84 -5.54 5.97
N LEU A 129 -5.57 -4.25 6.16
CA LEU A 129 -6.46 -3.16 5.74
C LEU A 129 -6.62 -3.09 4.22
N TYR A 130 -5.53 -3.24 3.48
CA TYR A 130 -5.59 -3.26 2.02
C TYR A 130 -6.41 -4.43 1.49
N ALA A 131 -6.21 -5.62 2.07
CA ALA A 131 -6.93 -6.82 1.67
C ALA A 131 -8.43 -6.75 2.03
N SER A 132 -8.78 -6.18 3.20
CA SER A 132 -10.17 -6.01 3.62
C SER A 132 -10.92 -4.99 2.74
N GLY A 133 -10.28 -3.85 2.44
CA GLY A 133 -10.89 -2.80 1.61
C GLY A 133 -11.08 -3.18 0.14
N ARG A 134 -10.57 -4.34 -0.30
CA ARG A 134 -10.81 -4.88 -1.64
C ARG A 134 -11.96 -5.90 -1.71
N ARG A 135 -12.44 -6.35 -0.57
CA ARG A 135 -13.56 -7.28 -0.50
C ARG A 135 -14.92 -6.59 -0.53
N ASP A 136 -14.92 -5.30 -0.27
CA ASP A 136 -16.09 -4.44 -0.33
C ASP A 136 -16.23 -3.81 -1.73
#